data_0e321d90ec463d717487f65d806b8b76
#
_entry.id   0e321d90ec463d717487f65d806b8b76
#
_cell.length_a   1.000
_cell.length_b   1.000
_cell.length_c   1.000
_cell.angle_alpha   90.00
_cell.angle_beta   90.00
_cell.angle_gamma   90.00
#
_symmetry.space_group_name_H-M   'P 1'
#
loop_
_entity.id
_entity.type
_entity.pdbx_description
1 polymer ?
#
loop_
_entity_poly.entity_id
_entity_poly.type
_entity_poly.pdbx_seq_one_letter_code
_entity_poly.pdbx_strand_id
1 'polypeptide(L)'
;DYVKNLADYRAVLSETAEKSDEDSVFYRTEELERKTKNDAALSGYHSGTQFSSLMNLNVSHFYQDVGMEGGKNFYCAGGATPLLSAMLSIRYVLADNAMEEGPLRTLVAQSGDTYLYENAYVLPLGFMMDEDVAEKWDYAGGGDIGTQNQLANLLGSDRLLLTAVESESKA
;
A
#
# COMPACT_ATOMS: atom_id res chain seq x y z
N ASP A 1 1.27 -21.50 -11.95
CA ASP A 1 -0.16 -21.55 -12.20
C ASP A 1 -0.80 -20.25 -11.76
N TYR A 2 -1.46 -19.55 -12.70
CA TYR A 2 -2.00 -18.20 -12.52
C TYR A 2 -3.17 -18.14 -11.52
N VAL A 3 -3.86 -19.24 -11.35
CA VAL A 3 -5.07 -19.33 -10.53
C VAL A 3 -4.87 -20.20 -9.27
N LYS A 4 -3.64 -20.56 -8.96
CA LYS A 4 -3.36 -21.53 -7.89
C LYS A 4 -3.99 -21.12 -6.56
N ASN A 5 -3.92 -19.86 -6.19
CA ASN A 5 -4.39 -19.37 -4.88
C ASN A 5 -5.71 -18.57 -4.98
N LEU A 6 -6.37 -18.54 -6.15
CA LEU A 6 -7.54 -17.67 -6.36
C LEU A 6 -8.72 -18.03 -5.44
N ALA A 7 -8.91 -19.31 -5.14
CA ALA A 7 -9.98 -19.75 -4.23
C ALA A 7 -9.69 -19.29 -2.79
N ASP A 8 -8.45 -19.42 -2.35
CA ASP A 8 -8.02 -18.98 -1.02
C ASP A 8 -8.07 -17.46 -0.89
N TYR A 9 -7.64 -16.72 -1.93
CA TYR A 9 -7.77 -15.25 -1.98
C TYR A 9 -9.22 -14.81 -1.82
N ARG A 10 -10.15 -15.43 -2.56
CA ARG A 10 -11.57 -15.12 -2.46
C ARG A 10 -12.16 -15.49 -1.10
N ALA A 11 -11.71 -16.59 -0.50
CA ALA A 11 -12.15 -17.00 0.82
C ALA A 11 -11.77 -15.96 1.88
N VAL A 12 -10.49 -15.55 1.95
CA VAL A 12 -10.05 -14.56 2.94
C VAL A 12 -10.63 -13.16 2.67
N LEU A 13 -10.82 -12.77 1.40
CA LEU A 13 -11.42 -11.49 1.05
C LEU A 13 -12.91 -11.43 1.38
N SER A 14 -13.65 -12.55 1.33
CA SER A 14 -15.07 -12.56 1.70
C SER A 14 -15.29 -12.23 3.17
N GLU A 15 -14.36 -12.59 4.05
CA GLU A 15 -14.43 -12.24 5.48
C GLU A 15 -14.32 -10.72 5.73
N THR A 16 -13.68 -9.99 4.80
CA THR A 16 -13.55 -8.51 4.92
C THR A 16 -14.74 -7.78 4.32
N ALA A 17 -15.43 -8.37 3.35
CA ALA A 17 -16.59 -7.77 2.72
C ALA A 17 -17.73 -7.56 3.74
N GLU A 18 -17.97 -8.50 4.63
CA GLU A 18 -18.98 -8.39 5.69
C GLU A 18 -18.68 -7.24 6.67
N LYS A 19 -17.40 -7.02 6.99
CA LYS A 19 -16.96 -5.93 7.87
C LYS A 19 -17.06 -4.55 7.19
N SER A 20 -16.85 -4.48 5.88
CA SER A 20 -16.88 -3.21 5.14
C SER A 20 -18.28 -2.66 4.95
N ASP A 21 -19.31 -3.50 4.90
CA ASP A 21 -20.70 -3.07 4.78
C ASP A 21 -21.21 -2.34 6.04
N GLU A 22 -20.63 -2.63 7.21
CA GLU A 22 -20.95 -1.92 8.45
C GLU A 22 -20.35 -0.50 8.51
N ASP A 23 -19.15 -0.30 7.94
CA ASP A 23 -18.40 0.95 8.04
C ASP A 23 -18.54 1.88 6.82
N SER A 24 -19.08 1.41 5.69
CA SER A 24 -19.24 2.16 4.42
C SER A 24 -17.98 2.90 3.92
N VAL A 25 -16.79 2.51 4.36
CA VAL A 25 -15.54 3.20 4.05
C VAL A 25 -14.79 2.48 2.94
N PHE A 26 -14.45 3.23 1.88
CA PHE A 26 -13.59 2.72 0.81
C PHE A 26 -12.20 2.35 1.34
N TYR A 27 -11.70 1.20 0.95
CA TYR A 27 -10.34 0.75 1.23
C TYR A 27 -9.72 0.01 0.04
N ARG A 28 -8.41 -0.16 0.09
CA ARG A 28 -7.65 -0.99 -0.83
C ARG A 28 -7.04 -2.18 -0.12
N THR A 29 -6.83 -3.23 -0.89
CA THR A 29 -6.04 -4.40 -0.53
C THR A 29 -4.81 -4.45 -1.42
N GLU A 30 -3.65 -4.84 -0.91
CA GLU A 30 -2.43 -5.01 -1.69
C GLU A 30 -1.89 -6.44 -1.52
N GLU A 31 -1.45 -7.04 -2.62
CA GLU A 31 -0.84 -8.36 -2.65
C GLU A 31 0.68 -8.24 -2.71
N LEU A 32 1.40 -8.92 -1.81
CA LEU A 32 2.86 -8.85 -1.75
C LEU A 32 3.53 -9.69 -2.84
N GLU A 33 3.10 -10.94 -3.00
CA GLU A 33 3.65 -11.88 -3.96
C GLU A 33 2.86 -11.92 -5.27
N ARG A 34 2.48 -10.76 -5.77
CA ARG A 34 1.66 -10.64 -6.99
C ARG A 34 2.33 -11.26 -8.22
N LYS A 35 1.54 -11.83 -9.07
CA LYS A 35 1.95 -12.44 -10.35
C LYS A 35 1.96 -11.42 -11.48
N THR A 36 1.00 -10.48 -11.44
CA THR A 36 0.93 -9.34 -12.36
C THR A 36 0.52 -8.06 -11.63
N LYS A 37 0.49 -6.95 -12.35
CA LYS A 37 0.00 -5.67 -11.81
C LYS A 37 -1.53 -5.51 -11.92
N ASN A 38 -2.25 -6.55 -12.34
CA ASN A 38 -3.72 -6.57 -12.46
C ASN A 38 -4.36 -7.77 -11.72
N ASP A 39 -3.66 -8.41 -10.81
CA ASP A 39 -4.18 -9.55 -10.04
C ASP A 39 -5.43 -9.18 -9.23
N ALA A 40 -5.53 -7.93 -8.80
CA ALA A 40 -6.72 -7.38 -8.15
C ALA A 40 -8.00 -7.53 -9.00
N ALA A 41 -7.90 -7.32 -10.32
CA ALA A 41 -9.05 -7.47 -11.22
C ALA A 41 -9.51 -8.94 -11.34
N LEU A 42 -8.58 -9.89 -11.24
CA LEU A 42 -8.88 -11.32 -11.25
C LEU A 42 -9.51 -11.78 -9.93
N SER A 43 -9.01 -11.25 -8.81
CA SER A 43 -9.42 -11.65 -7.47
C SER A 43 -10.61 -10.86 -6.92
N GLY A 44 -10.95 -9.71 -7.53
CA GLY A 44 -12.14 -8.93 -7.22
C GLY A 44 -11.98 -7.95 -6.05
N TYR A 45 -10.79 -7.35 -5.89
CA TYR A 45 -10.55 -6.31 -4.88
C TYR A 45 -10.01 -5.01 -5.50
N HIS A 46 -10.06 -3.92 -4.75
CA HIS A 46 -9.44 -2.65 -5.11
C HIS A 46 -7.98 -2.63 -4.68
N SER A 47 -7.06 -2.34 -5.59
CA SER A 47 -5.62 -2.30 -5.29
C SER A 47 -5.03 -0.89 -5.46
N GLY A 48 -3.90 -0.64 -4.80
CA GLY A 48 -3.00 0.46 -5.08
C GLY A 48 -2.06 0.21 -6.25
N THR A 49 -2.17 -0.95 -6.90
CA THR A 49 -1.33 -1.39 -8.03
C THR A 49 -2.18 -1.58 -9.28
N GLN A 50 -1.70 -1.06 -10.42
CA GLN A 50 -2.40 -1.18 -11.69
C GLN A 50 -1.44 -1.13 -12.88
N PHE A 51 -1.75 -1.91 -13.91
CA PHE A 51 -1.22 -1.75 -15.27
C PHE A 51 -2.35 -1.31 -16.22
N SER A 52 -2.11 -0.26 -17.00
CA SER A 52 -3.04 0.20 -18.02
C SER A 52 -2.30 0.96 -19.14
N SER A 53 -2.68 0.71 -20.40
CA SER A 53 -2.15 1.46 -21.53
C SER A 53 -2.60 2.94 -21.55
N LEU A 54 -3.65 3.28 -20.81
CA LEU A 54 -4.21 4.63 -20.68
C LEU A 54 -3.94 5.23 -19.28
N MET A 55 -2.79 4.89 -18.70
CA MET A 55 -2.39 5.35 -17.36
C MET A 55 -2.20 6.87 -17.32
N ASN A 56 -2.65 7.49 -16.22
CA ASN A 56 -2.26 8.85 -15.90
C ASN A 56 -0.81 8.88 -15.41
N LEU A 57 0.09 9.46 -16.20
CA LEU A 57 1.51 9.50 -15.89
C LEU A 57 1.83 10.25 -14.58
N ASN A 58 1.03 11.24 -14.20
CA ASN A 58 1.24 11.97 -12.94
C ASN A 58 1.09 11.06 -11.73
N VAL A 59 0.18 10.09 -11.77
CA VAL A 59 0.05 9.08 -10.72
C VAL A 59 1.29 8.20 -10.66
N SER A 60 1.78 7.74 -11.81
CA SER A 60 3.00 6.94 -11.87
C SER A 60 4.24 7.70 -11.38
N HIS A 61 4.38 8.97 -11.76
CA HIS A 61 5.46 9.83 -11.28
C HIS A 61 5.37 10.04 -9.76
N PHE A 62 4.17 10.34 -9.23
CA PHE A 62 3.99 10.44 -7.79
C PHE A 62 4.47 9.19 -7.05
N TYR A 63 4.12 7.98 -7.55
CA TYR A 63 4.61 6.74 -6.96
C TYR A 63 6.13 6.64 -6.96
N GLN A 64 6.78 7.00 -8.07
CA GLN A 64 8.25 7.03 -8.17
C GLN A 64 8.85 8.05 -7.20
N ASP A 65 8.29 9.26 -7.14
CA ASP A 65 8.81 10.35 -6.33
C ASP A 65 8.75 10.05 -4.81
N VAL A 66 7.82 9.21 -4.39
CA VAL A 66 7.73 8.76 -2.99
C VAL A 66 8.38 7.39 -2.73
N GLY A 67 9.12 6.84 -3.69
CA GLY A 67 9.92 5.62 -3.53
C GLY A 67 9.17 4.31 -3.81
N MET A 68 8.03 4.37 -4.50
CA MET A 68 7.32 3.18 -4.96
C MET A 68 7.60 2.90 -6.44
N GLU A 69 7.21 1.73 -6.93
CA GLU A 69 7.36 1.41 -8.34
C GLU A 69 6.40 2.22 -9.23
N GLY A 70 6.93 2.84 -10.26
CA GLY A 70 6.16 3.48 -11.31
C GLY A 70 6.82 3.34 -12.68
N GLY A 71 6.03 3.43 -13.75
CA GLY A 71 6.52 3.35 -15.11
C GLY A 71 5.51 3.89 -16.12
N LYS A 72 5.83 3.78 -17.40
CA LYS A 72 5.02 4.35 -18.47
C LYS A 72 3.55 3.88 -18.46
N ASN A 73 3.31 2.62 -18.07
CA ASN A 73 2.00 1.98 -18.15
C ASN A 73 1.55 1.37 -16.83
N PHE A 74 2.23 1.67 -15.71
CA PHE A 74 1.89 1.08 -14.43
C PHE A 74 2.34 1.95 -13.24
N TYR A 75 1.70 1.71 -12.12
CA TYR A 75 2.18 2.04 -10.79
C TYR A 75 1.94 0.86 -9.85
N CYS A 76 2.69 0.79 -8.77
CA CYS A 76 2.64 -0.35 -7.87
C CYS A 76 2.89 0.08 -6.42
N ALA A 77 1.95 -0.23 -5.54
CA ALA A 77 2.03 0.05 -4.12
C ALA A 77 2.75 -1.05 -3.31
N GLY A 78 3.21 -2.13 -3.98
CA GLY A 78 3.98 -3.17 -3.31
C GLY A 78 5.24 -2.59 -2.66
N GLY A 79 5.45 -2.93 -1.39
CA GLY A 79 6.55 -2.36 -0.61
C GLY A 79 6.28 -0.96 -0.05
N ALA A 80 5.04 -0.45 -0.15
CA ALA A 80 4.66 0.81 0.47
C ALA A 80 4.94 0.80 1.98
N THR A 81 5.54 1.88 2.48
CA THR A 81 5.73 2.08 3.92
C THR A 81 4.40 2.20 4.65
N PRO A 82 4.34 2.05 5.98
CA PRO A 82 3.10 2.24 6.74
C PRO A 82 2.44 3.61 6.50
N LEU A 83 3.23 4.68 6.33
CA LEU A 83 2.73 6.01 6.01
C LEU A 83 2.04 6.04 4.64
N LEU A 84 2.69 5.53 3.60
CA LEU A 84 2.12 5.49 2.25
C LEU A 84 0.93 4.52 2.17
N SER A 85 0.98 3.38 2.86
CA SER A 85 -0.14 2.46 2.96
C SER A 85 -1.37 3.13 3.56
N ALA A 86 -1.18 3.90 4.64
CA ALA A 86 -2.25 4.67 5.28
C ALA A 86 -2.85 5.70 4.31
N MET A 87 -2.01 6.50 3.64
CA MET A 87 -2.44 7.53 2.68
C MET A 87 -3.16 6.96 1.46
N LEU A 88 -2.74 5.79 0.99
CA LEU A 88 -3.35 5.11 -0.15
C LEU A 88 -4.59 4.30 0.24
N SER A 89 -5.06 4.40 1.49
CA SER A 89 -6.19 3.63 2.02
C SER A 89 -5.98 2.11 1.90
N ILE A 90 -4.74 1.62 2.00
CA ILE A 90 -4.43 0.19 1.97
C ILE A 90 -4.71 -0.38 3.36
N ARG A 91 -5.89 -0.94 3.52
CA ARG A 91 -6.36 -1.53 4.78
C ARG A 91 -5.86 -2.96 4.94
N TYR A 92 -5.87 -3.74 3.87
CA TYR A 92 -5.51 -5.14 3.92
C TYR A 92 -4.30 -5.47 3.05
N VAL A 93 -3.55 -6.47 3.50
CA VAL A 93 -2.40 -7.02 2.78
C VAL A 93 -2.57 -8.52 2.65
N LEU A 94 -2.58 -9.01 1.41
CA LEU A 94 -2.54 -10.42 1.05
C LEU A 94 -1.09 -10.88 0.96
N ALA A 95 -0.78 -12.03 1.55
CA ALA A 95 0.52 -12.67 1.48
C ALA A 95 0.40 -14.18 1.30
N ASP A 96 1.29 -14.77 0.50
CA ASP A 96 1.40 -16.22 0.30
C ASP A 96 2.28 -16.89 1.36
N ASN A 97 2.83 -16.12 2.29
CA ASN A 97 3.63 -16.59 3.40
C ASN A 97 3.24 -15.86 4.69
N ALA A 98 3.34 -16.56 5.81
CA ALA A 98 3.11 -15.94 7.11
C ALA A 98 4.13 -14.83 7.37
N MET A 99 3.64 -13.67 7.80
CA MET A 99 4.44 -12.52 8.21
C MET A 99 4.42 -12.36 9.72
N GLU A 100 5.44 -11.71 10.26
CA GLU A 100 5.46 -11.33 11.67
C GLU A 100 4.37 -10.29 11.97
N GLU A 101 3.59 -10.56 13.01
CA GLU A 101 2.59 -9.62 13.53
C GLU A 101 3.24 -8.60 14.47
N GLY A 102 2.61 -7.44 14.57
CA GLY A 102 3.12 -6.37 15.42
C GLY A 102 2.15 -5.20 15.51
N PRO A 103 2.57 -4.09 16.12
CA PRO A 103 1.70 -2.94 16.36
C PRO A 103 1.19 -2.26 15.07
N LEU A 104 1.81 -2.56 13.92
CA LEU A 104 1.44 -1.97 12.63
C LEU A 104 0.53 -2.88 11.80
N ARG A 105 0.45 -4.18 12.13
CA ARG A 105 -0.27 -5.16 11.31
C ARG A 105 -0.64 -6.40 12.11
N THR A 106 -1.87 -6.89 11.91
CA THR A 106 -2.39 -8.11 12.56
C THR A 106 -3.01 -9.05 11.54
N LEU A 107 -2.89 -10.36 11.77
CA LEU A 107 -3.55 -11.39 10.96
C LEU A 107 -5.06 -11.36 11.24
N VAL A 108 -5.88 -11.33 10.19
CA VAL A 108 -7.36 -11.28 10.31
C VAL A 108 -8.06 -12.45 9.64
N ALA A 109 -7.43 -13.09 8.64
CA ALA A 109 -7.97 -14.29 8.00
C ALA A 109 -6.84 -15.13 7.39
N GLN A 110 -7.09 -16.44 7.24
CA GLN A 110 -6.20 -17.39 6.58
C GLN A 110 -7.01 -18.46 5.85
N SER A 111 -6.58 -18.81 4.64
CA SER A 111 -7.06 -19.96 3.88
C SER A 111 -5.89 -20.61 3.16
N GLY A 112 -5.64 -21.89 3.43
CA GLY A 112 -4.45 -22.58 2.91
C GLY A 112 -3.16 -21.85 3.28
N ASP A 113 -2.35 -21.54 2.27
CA ASP A 113 -1.12 -20.77 2.40
C ASP A 113 -1.34 -19.26 2.15
N THR A 114 -2.58 -18.81 2.07
CA THR A 114 -2.93 -17.39 1.90
C THR A 114 -3.30 -16.77 3.23
N TYR A 115 -2.68 -15.65 3.53
CA TYR A 115 -2.84 -14.87 4.76
C TYR A 115 -3.34 -13.49 4.42
N LEU A 116 -4.31 -13.00 5.21
CA LEU A 116 -4.82 -11.63 5.11
C LEU A 116 -4.52 -10.87 6.39
N TYR A 117 -3.77 -9.80 6.25
CA TYR A 117 -3.40 -8.92 7.36
C TYR A 117 -4.14 -7.60 7.26
N GLU A 118 -4.52 -7.04 8.41
CA GLU A 118 -5.08 -5.69 8.52
C GLU A 118 -4.01 -4.71 9.03
N ASN A 119 -3.82 -3.60 8.33
CA ASN A 119 -2.96 -2.51 8.75
C ASN A 119 -3.65 -1.71 9.87
N ALA A 120 -2.92 -1.39 10.93
CA ALA A 120 -3.43 -0.66 12.10
C ALA A 120 -3.81 0.80 11.78
N TYR A 121 -3.20 1.41 10.76
CA TYR A 121 -3.40 2.80 10.38
C TYR A 121 -3.84 2.88 8.93
N VAL A 122 -5.02 3.44 8.71
CA VAL A 122 -5.63 3.61 7.38
C VAL A 122 -6.35 4.94 7.35
N LEU A 123 -6.03 5.79 6.39
CA LEU A 123 -6.77 7.01 6.13
C LEU A 123 -7.92 6.73 5.16
N PRO A 124 -9.06 7.43 5.27
CA PRO A 124 -10.12 7.35 4.27
C PRO A 124 -9.61 7.88 2.93
N LEU A 125 -10.33 7.57 1.84
CA LEU A 125 -9.97 7.99 0.48
C LEU A 125 -9.80 9.51 0.35
N GLY A 126 -10.58 10.29 1.11
CA GLY A 126 -10.44 11.73 1.27
C GLY A 126 -10.28 12.07 2.74
N PHE A 127 -9.23 12.81 3.07
CA PHE A 127 -8.97 13.30 4.41
C PHE A 127 -8.55 14.77 4.37
N MET A 128 -8.79 15.47 5.47
CA MET A 128 -8.43 16.89 5.58
C MET A 128 -7.02 17.03 6.16
N MET A 129 -6.29 18.00 5.63
CA MET A 129 -4.98 18.42 6.15
C MET A 129 -4.89 19.94 6.06
N ASP A 130 -3.93 20.51 6.76
CA ASP A 130 -3.67 21.94 6.66
C ASP A 130 -3.27 22.33 5.22
N GLU A 131 -3.74 23.48 4.76
CA GLU A 131 -3.46 24.02 3.41
C GLU A 131 -1.95 24.06 3.11
N ASP A 132 -1.17 24.43 4.11
CA ASP A 132 0.28 24.49 4.07
C ASP A 132 0.96 23.17 3.69
N VAL A 133 0.35 22.02 4.00
CA VAL A 133 0.95 20.70 3.70
C VAL A 133 1.05 20.49 2.20
N ALA A 134 -0.02 20.80 1.47
CA ALA A 134 -0.05 20.64 0.00
C ALA A 134 0.94 21.57 -0.71
N GLU A 135 1.16 22.78 -0.16
CA GLU A 135 2.07 23.77 -0.74
C GLU A 135 3.54 23.50 -0.38
N LYS A 136 3.81 23.00 0.81
CA LYS A 136 5.18 22.83 1.35
C LYS A 136 5.78 21.45 1.10
N TRP A 137 4.96 20.47 0.78
CA TRP A 137 5.46 19.12 0.51
C TRP A 137 6.10 19.01 -0.87
N ASP A 138 7.42 19.07 -0.90
CA ASP A 138 8.21 18.86 -2.11
C ASP A 138 8.46 17.36 -2.35
N TYR A 139 7.47 16.68 -2.92
CA TYR A 139 7.57 15.25 -3.22
C TYR A 139 8.47 14.96 -4.44
N ALA A 140 8.76 15.93 -5.28
CA ALA A 140 9.60 15.76 -6.48
C ALA A 140 11.11 15.94 -6.21
N GLY A 141 11.50 16.53 -5.10
CA GLY A 141 12.89 16.94 -4.82
C GLY A 141 13.58 16.21 -3.67
N GLY A 142 12.83 15.51 -2.81
CA GLY A 142 13.35 15.03 -1.51
C GLY A 142 14.01 13.65 -1.52
N GLY A 143 13.88 12.85 -2.59
CA GLY A 143 14.21 11.42 -2.57
C GLY A 143 13.27 10.63 -1.64
N ASP A 144 13.23 9.32 -1.78
CA ASP A 144 12.20 8.44 -1.20
C ASP A 144 11.96 8.64 0.30
N ILE A 145 13.01 8.51 1.11
CA ILE A 145 12.96 8.61 2.58
C ILE A 145 12.78 10.07 3.00
N GLY A 146 13.48 10.99 2.34
CA GLY A 146 13.42 12.42 2.62
C GLY A 146 12.02 12.97 2.40
N THR A 147 11.40 12.65 1.28
CA THR A 147 10.05 13.03 0.89
C THR A 147 9.01 12.54 1.89
N GLN A 148 9.09 11.29 2.32
CA GLN A 148 8.15 10.72 3.28
C GLN A 148 8.33 11.30 4.69
N ASN A 149 9.56 11.52 5.14
CA ASN A 149 9.84 12.17 6.43
C ASN A 149 9.41 13.63 6.43
N GLN A 150 9.56 14.36 5.32
CA GLN A 150 9.06 15.72 5.18
C GLN A 150 7.53 15.75 5.33
N LEU A 151 6.82 14.83 4.67
CA LEU A 151 5.37 14.72 4.83
C LEU A 151 4.98 14.44 6.28
N ALA A 152 5.64 13.48 6.93
CA ALA A 152 5.37 13.16 8.33
C ALA A 152 5.57 14.38 9.25
N ASN A 153 6.61 15.17 9.01
CA ASN A 153 6.88 16.40 9.75
C ASN A 153 5.80 17.46 9.52
N LEU A 154 5.38 17.67 8.27
CA LEU A 154 4.29 18.58 7.93
C LEU A 154 2.94 18.16 8.54
N LEU A 155 2.74 16.86 8.74
CA LEU A 155 1.58 16.29 9.45
C LEU A 155 1.71 16.33 10.98
N GLY A 156 2.77 16.94 11.51
CA GLY A 156 2.96 17.19 12.94
C GLY A 156 3.85 16.18 13.67
N SER A 157 4.57 15.31 12.96
CA SER A 157 5.58 14.44 13.59
C SER A 157 6.85 15.24 13.88
N ASP A 158 7.32 15.19 15.10
CA ASP A 158 8.62 15.74 15.53
C ASP A 158 9.78 14.74 15.38
N ARG A 159 9.50 13.53 14.84
CA ARG A 159 10.46 12.44 14.68
C ARG A 159 10.56 12.01 13.22
N LEU A 160 11.75 11.52 12.86
CA LEU A 160 11.91 10.78 11.60
C LEU A 160 11.16 9.46 11.71
N LEU A 161 10.26 9.18 10.77
CA LEU A 161 9.53 7.92 10.70
C LEU A 161 10.34 6.84 9.97
N LEU A 162 11.22 7.25 9.07
CA LEU A 162 12.02 6.36 8.23
C LEU A 162 13.50 6.72 8.33
N THR A 163 14.34 5.71 8.45
CA THR A 163 15.79 5.84 8.37
C THR A 163 16.34 4.90 7.31
N ALA A 164 17.32 5.37 6.54
CA ALA A 164 18.01 4.51 5.60
C ALA A 164 18.76 3.41 6.36
N VAL A 165 18.60 2.16 5.93
CA VAL A 165 19.45 1.06 6.38
C VAL A 165 20.61 0.98 5.39
N GLU A 166 21.84 1.22 5.87
CA GLU A 166 23.03 0.97 5.07
C GLU A 166 23.16 -0.55 4.87
N SER A 167 22.96 -1.01 3.64
CA SER A 167 23.28 -2.40 3.31
C SER A 167 24.79 -2.54 3.30
N GLU A 168 25.36 -3.29 4.25
CA GLU A 168 26.74 -3.77 4.10
C GLU A 168 26.78 -4.65 2.85
N SER A 169 27.33 -4.13 1.76
CA SER A 169 27.67 -4.94 0.60
C SER A 169 28.75 -5.91 1.04
N LYS A 170 28.40 -7.16 1.27
CA LYS A 170 29.41 -8.22 1.35
C LYS A 170 30.08 -8.29 0.00
N ALA A 171 31.33 -7.79 -0.05
CA ALA A 171 32.26 -7.98 -1.17
C ALA A 171 32.63 -9.46 -1.34
#